data_bde39b900903a870c33a3e1f5d9bfce1
#
_entry.id   bde39b900903a870c33a3e1f5d9bfce1
#
_cell.length_a   1.000
_cell.length_b   1.000
_cell.length_c   1.000
_cell.angle_alpha   90.00
_cell.angle_beta   90.00
_cell.angle_gamma   90.00
#
_symmetry.space_group_name_H-M   'P 1'
#
loop_
_entity.id
_entity.type
_entity.pdbx_description
1 polymer ?
#
loop_
_entity_poly.entity_id
_entity_poly.type
_entity_poly.pdbx_seq_one_letter_code
_entity_poly.pdbx_strand_id
1 'polypeptide(L)'
;MSVDTELILYYVVFVLIFVFPNILIQKDKRRMRMKHNGRLKVKFDFSFFAVVAFMIFVDTSGAAVLSLIACILHEGGHLLAMSVCGAYPERITFYGGGIALSKAGMDSLSDAKRLVILSAGCAVNLLAASVYMTMPGNDTVAVFSAVNLIICLFNALPIGYFDGAGILEILLSKFLSLRVAEKVKRVIGIMLSVVMIAGVIMYCISCNKSVSLSLIFVVFYLMLAQFIG
;
A
#
# COMPACT_ATOMS: atom_id res chain seq x y z
N MET A 1 14.74 14.32 -21.05
CA MET A 1 14.21 13.00 -21.44
C MET A 1 12.86 12.89 -20.77
N SER A 2 11.77 12.83 -21.52
CA SER A 2 10.42 12.70 -20.93
C SER A 2 10.35 11.30 -20.31
N VAL A 3 10.21 11.23 -19.01
CA VAL A 3 9.85 9.99 -18.33
C VAL A 3 8.55 9.53 -18.96
N ASP A 4 8.59 8.41 -19.67
CA ASP A 4 7.42 7.91 -20.38
C ASP A 4 6.29 7.69 -19.38
N THR A 5 5.17 8.38 -19.60
CA THR A 5 3.97 8.23 -18.75
C THR A 5 3.48 6.78 -18.71
N GLU A 6 3.75 6.00 -19.74
CA GLU A 6 3.50 4.56 -19.81
C GLU A 6 4.35 3.78 -18.79
N LEU A 7 5.61 4.17 -18.64
CA LEU A 7 6.54 3.59 -17.66
C LEU A 7 6.07 3.87 -16.24
N ILE A 8 5.69 5.12 -15.93
CA ILE A 8 5.14 5.50 -14.62
C ILE A 8 3.85 4.71 -14.35
N LEU A 9 2.97 4.58 -15.32
CA LEU A 9 1.72 3.85 -15.18
C LEU A 9 1.95 2.35 -14.96
N TYR A 10 2.94 1.77 -15.66
CA TYR A 10 3.39 0.40 -15.44
C TYR A 10 3.88 0.19 -14.00
N TYR A 11 4.62 1.17 -13.43
CA TYR A 11 5.07 1.12 -12.04
C TYR A 11 3.94 1.31 -11.04
N VAL A 12 2.95 2.15 -11.34
CA VAL A 12 1.76 2.29 -10.50
C VAL A 12 1.01 0.98 -10.41
N VAL A 13 0.81 0.29 -11.53
CA VAL A 13 0.19 -1.05 -11.55
C VAL A 13 1.02 -2.06 -10.79
N PHE A 14 2.32 -2.00 -10.95
CA PHE A 14 3.26 -2.85 -10.26
C PHE A 14 3.16 -2.68 -8.74
N VAL A 15 3.24 -1.43 -8.27
CA VAL A 15 3.07 -1.09 -6.85
C VAL A 15 1.72 -1.56 -6.34
N LEU A 16 0.66 -1.39 -7.13
CA LEU A 16 -0.69 -1.82 -6.75
C LEU A 16 -0.82 -3.34 -6.67
N ILE A 17 -0.19 -4.09 -7.57
CA ILE A 17 -0.14 -5.56 -7.48
C ILE A 17 0.61 -5.99 -6.21
N PHE A 18 1.65 -5.28 -5.79
CA PHE A 18 2.38 -5.54 -4.55
C PHE A 18 1.63 -5.14 -3.28
N VAL A 19 0.76 -4.14 -3.35
CA VAL A 19 -0.06 -3.69 -2.21
C VAL A 19 -1.36 -4.52 -2.07
N PHE A 20 -1.75 -5.22 -3.14
CA PHE A 20 -3.04 -5.92 -3.31
C PHE A 20 -3.44 -6.95 -2.24
N PRO A 21 -2.58 -7.74 -1.69
CA PRO A 21 -2.99 -8.96 -0.99
C PRO A 21 -3.18 -8.84 0.52
N ASN A 22 -3.06 -7.67 1.10
CA ASN A 22 -3.57 -7.42 2.46
C ASN A 22 -5.07 -7.81 2.59
N ILE A 23 -5.75 -7.93 1.47
CA ILE A 23 -7.17 -8.23 1.32
C ILE A 23 -7.53 -9.67 1.69
N LEU A 24 -6.75 -10.65 1.26
CA LEU A 24 -7.08 -12.08 1.46
C LEU A 24 -6.76 -12.59 2.86
N ILE A 25 -5.79 -12.00 3.54
CA ILE A 25 -5.34 -12.46 4.86
C ILE A 25 -6.24 -11.99 5.99
N GLN A 26 -6.95 -10.86 5.81
CA GLN A 26 -7.85 -10.36 6.84
C GLN A 26 -9.11 -11.23 7.02
N LYS A 27 -9.53 -11.99 6.02
CA LYS A 27 -10.67 -12.93 6.12
C LYS A 27 -10.41 -14.09 7.07
N ASP A 28 -9.15 -14.42 7.34
CA ASP A 28 -8.75 -15.50 8.27
C ASP A 28 -8.76 -15.07 9.77
N LYS A 29 -8.95 -13.77 10.05
CA LYS A 29 -8.98 -13.23 11.43
C LYS A 29 -10.12 -13.78 12.31
N ARG A 30 -11.22 -14.26 11.74
CA ARG A 30 -12.33 -14.82 12.54
C ARG A 30 -12.05 -16.22 13.08
N ARG A 31 -11.03 -16.92 12.59
CA ARG A 31 -10.73 -18.31 12.93
C ARG A 31 -9.57 -18.53 13.91
N MET A 32 -8.73 -17.51 14.15
CA MET A 32 -7.53 -17.68 14.96
C MET A 32 -7.52 -16.82 16.24
N ARG A 33 -8.46 -17.09 17.12
CA ARG A 33 -8.30 -16.79 18.55
C ARG A 33 -7.48 -17.91 19.18
N MET A 34 -6.18 -17.98 18.91
CA MET A 34 -5.32 -19.03 19.40
C MET A 34 -3.95 -18.54 19.88
N LYS A 35 -3.74 -18.74 21.18
CA LYS A 35 -2.47 -18.87 21.92
C LYS A 35 -1.31 -17.96 21.48
N HIS A 36 -1.11 -16.93 22.28
CA HIS A 36 0.07 -16.10 22.34
C HIS A 36 1.33 -16.94 22.62
N ASN A 37 2.07 -17.30 21.61
CA ASN A 37 3.41 -17.84 21.70
C ASN A 37 4.33 -16.75 21.16
N GLY A 38 5.00 -16.02 22.02
CA GLY A 38 5.77 -14.78 21.76
C GLY A 38 6.92 -14.87 20.73
N ARG A 39 6.77 -15.64 19.65
CA ARG A 39 7.75 -15.75 18.57
C ARG A 39 7.15 -15.21 17.28
N LEU A 40 7.81 -14.23 16.68
CA LEU A 40 7.52 -13.74 15.34
C LEU A 40 7.57 -14.89 14.33
N LYS A 41 6.47 -15.12 13.60
CA LYS A 41 6.39 -16.10 12.52
C LYS A 41 6.58 -15.41 11.19
N VAL A 42 7.64 -15.71 10.48
CA VAL A 42 7.85 -15.26 9.10
C VAL A 42 7.41 -16.39 8.18
N LYS A 43 6.51 -16.10 7.23
CA LYS A 43 6.01 -17.06 6.23
C LYS A 43 6.27 -16.49 4.84
N PHE A 44 6.85 -17.31 3.99
CA PHE A 44 6.97 -17.04 2.56
C PHE A 44 6.00 -17.94 1.79
N ASP A 45 5.17 -17.33 0.96
CA ASP A 45 4.32 -18.04 0.02
C ASP A 45 5.04 -18.18 -1.32
N PHE A 46 4.83 -19.30 -2.02
CA PHE A 46 5.44 -19.51 -3.34
C PHE A 46 5.08 -18.41 -4.34
N SER A 47 3.88 -17.86 -4.24
CA SER A 47 3.41 -16.79 -5.09
C SER A 47 4.28 -15.52 -5.02
N PHE A 48 4.92 -15.24 -3.86
CA PHE A 48 5.86 -14.13 -3.72
C PHE A 48 7.05 -14.28 -4.68
N PHE A 49 7.70 -15.43 -4.65
CA PHE A 49 8.85 -15.69 -5.50
C PHE A 49 8.48 -15.72 -6.99
N ALA A 50 7.32 -16.28 -7.33
CA ALA A 50 6.83 -16.33 -8.71
C ALA A 50 6.58 -14.91 -9.27
N VAL A 51 5.93 -14.04 -8.50
CA VAL A 51 5.65 -12.66 -8.93
C VAL A 51 6.94 -11.84 -9.00
N VAL A 52 7.81 -11.91 -7.99
CA VAL A 52 9.09 -11.18 -8.00
C VAL A 52 9.96 -11.62 -9.17
N ALA A 53 10.08 -12.94 -9.41
CA ALA A 53 10.85 -13.47 -10.54
C ALA A 53 10.28 -13.02 -11.90
N PHE A 54 8.95 -13.11 -12.08
CA PHE A 54 8.29 -12.64 -13.29
C PHE A 54 8.54 -11.16 -13.53
N MET A 55 8.47 -10.36 -12.50
CA MET A 55 8.65 -8.92 -12.59
C MET A 55 10.08 -8.52 -12.94
N ILE A 56 11.08 -9.14 -12.29
CA ILE A 56 12.49 -8.93 -12.64
C ILE A 56 12.77 -9.40 -14.08
N PHE A 57 12.10 -10.47 -14.53
CA PHE A 57 12.26 -11.00 -15.89
C PHE A 57 11.68 -10.05 -16.95
N VAL A 58 10.55 -9.41 -16.68
CA VAL A 58 9.89 -8.49 -17.63
C VAL A 58 10.48 -7.08 -17.58
N ASP A 59 11.01 -6.67 -16.43
CA ASP A 59 11.53 -5.32 -16.23
C ASP A 59 12.98 -5.19 -16.67
N THR A 60 13.21 -4.48 -17.76
CA THR A 60 14.54 -4.15 -18.28
C THR A 60 15.14 -2.87 -17.69
N SER A 61 14.35 -2.10 -16.93
CA SER A 61 14.73 -0.77 -16.42
C SER A 61 15.29 -0.80 -15.00
N GLY A 62 15.13 -1.92 -14.26
CA GLY A 62 15.50 -2.04 -12.85
C GLY A 62 14.51 -1.44 -11.86
N ALA A 63 13.42 -0.87 -12.34
CA ALA A 63 12.46 -0.21 -11.47
C ALA A 63 11.60 -1.20 -10.67
N ALA A 64 11.48 -2.46 -11.11
CA ALA A 64 10.89 -3.53 -10.30
C ALA A 64 11.65 -3.73 -8.98
N VAL A 65 12.97 -3.74 -9.05
CA VAL A 65 13.84 -3.86 -7.86
C VAL A 65 13.67 -2.63 -6.96
N LEU A 66 13.66 -1.43 -7.54
CA LEU A 66 13.46 -0.19 -6.79
C LEU A 66 12.09 -0.15 -6.11
N SER A 67 11.04 -0.66 -6.78
CA SER A 67 9.70 -0.78 -6.21
C SER A 67 9.65 -1.77 -5.06
N LEU A 68 10.33 -2.91 -5.17
CA LEU A 68 10.43 -3.89 -4.09
C LEU A 68 11.13 -3.28 -2.87
N ILE A 69 12.23 -2.55 -3.09
CA ILE A 69 12.95 -1.84 -2.02
C ILE A 69 12.03 -0.81 -1.35
N ALA A 70 11.29 -0.04 -2.13
CA ALA A 70 10.37 0.97 -1.61
C ALA A 70 9.21 0.35 -0.78
N CYS A 71 8.68 -0.82 -1.19
CA CYS A 71 7.71 -1.58 -0.40
C CYS A 71 8.32 -2.09 0.92
N ILE A 72 9.55 -2.62 0.89
CA ILE A 72 10.25 -3.08 2.09
C ILE A 72 10.49 -1.91 3.06
N LEU A 73 10.85 -0.73 2.55
CA LEU A 73 11.01 0.48 3.35
C LEU A 73 9.69 0.89 4.00
N HIS A 74 8.58 0.84 3.27
CA HIS A 74 7.25 1.13 3.78
C HIS A 74 6.88 0.23 4.95
N GLU A 75 6.94 -1.09 4.75
CA GLU A 75 6.64 -2.06 5.80
C GLU A 75 7.64 -2.00 6.97
N GLY A 76 8.90 -1.69 6.66
CA GLY A 76 9.95 -1.43 7.65
C GLY A 76 9.60 -0.25 8.55
N GLY A 77 9.01 0.81 8.00
CA GLY A 77 8.50 1.95 8.76
C GLY A 77 7.44 1.54 9.78
N HIS A 78 6.48 0.72 9.39
CA HIS A 78 5.47 0.18 10.31
C HIS A 78 6.09 -0.69 11.40
N LEU A 79 7.03 -1.58 11.05
CA LEU A 79 7.71 -2.45 12.00
C LEU A 79 8.51 -1.65 13.03
N LEU A 80 9.22 -0.62 12.58
CA LEU A 80 9.98 0.27 13.46
C LEU A 80 9.03 0.99 14.43
N ALA A 81 7.96 1.59 13.94
CA ALA A 81 6.98 2.27 14.77
C ALA A 81 6.28 1.31 15.74
N MET A 82 5.96 0.08 15.31
CA MET A 82 5.40 -0.94 16.19
C MET A 82 6.37 -1.26 17.33
N SER A 83 7.66 -1.44 17.05
CA SER A 83 8.67 -1.72 18.08
C SER A 83 8.80 -0.60 19.11
N VAL A 84 8.80 0.66 18.64
CA VAL A 84 8.87 1.85 19.52
C VAL A 84 7.58 2.00 20.36
N CYS A 85 6.43 1.68 19.80
CA CYS A 85 5.15 1.74 20.51
C CYS A 85 4.90 0.58 21.47
N GLY A 86 5.79 -0.43 21.49
CA GLY A 86 5.64 -1.62 22.32
C GLY A 86 4.64 -2.64 21.74
N ALA A 87 4.37 -2.57 20.45
CA ALA A 87 3.58 -3.53 19.71
C ALA A 87 4.50 -4.42 18.87
N TYR A 88 4.22 -5.72 18.86
CA TYR A 88 5.03 -6.66 18.08
C TYR A 88 4.12 -7.40 17.11
N PRO A 89 4.51 -7.51 15.82
CA PRO A 89 3.76 -8.31 14.87
C PRO A 89 3.90 -9.79 15.25
N GLU A 90 2.78 -10.52 15.21
CA GLU A 90 2.82 -11.98 15.44
C GLU A 90 3.26 -12.75 14.20
N ARG A 91 2.97 -12.16 13.03
CA ARG A 91 3.27 -12.81 11.75
C ARG A 91 3.58 -11.78 10.68
N ILE A 92 4.62 -12.07 9.90
CA ILE A 92 4.94 -11.41 8.63
C ILE A 92 4.74 -12.47 7.54
N THR A 93 3.91 -12.16 6.54
CA THR A 93 3.69 -13.07 5.41
C THR A 93 4.10 -12.37 4.12
N PHE A 94 5.05 -12.97 3.40
CA PHE A 94 5.45 -12.58 2.05
C PHE A 94 4.67 -13.44 1.06
N TYR A 95 3.97 -12.82 0.13
CA TYR A 95 3.16 -13.53 -0.87
C TYR A 95 3.08 -12.69 -2.16
N GLY A 96 2.57 -13.25 -3.26
CA GLY A 96 2.64 -12.69 -4.60
C GLY A 96 2.11 -11.27 -4.79
N GLY A 97 1.52 -10.73 -3.79
CA GLY A 97 1.03 -9.38 -3.81
C GLY A 97 1.60 -8.48 -2.73
N GLY A 98 2.69 -8.85 -2.05
CA GLY A 98 3.37 -7.97 -1.10
C GLY A 98 3.68 -8.60 0.25
N ILE A 99 3.80 -7.74 1.24
CA ILE A 99 4.13 -8.11 2.61
C ILE A 99 2.92 -7.82 3.50
N ALA A 100 2.39 -8.83 4.17
CA ALA A 100 1.31 -8.65 5.13
C ALA A 100 1.83 -8.73 6.55
N LEU A 101 1.65 -7.67 7.30
CA LEU A 101 1.91 -7.62 8.72
C LEU A 101 0.65 -7.98 9.51
N SER A 102 0.76 -8.98 10.40
CA SER A 102 -0.29 -9.21 11.38
C SER A 102 -0.25 -8.10 12.42
N LYS A 103 -1.27 -7.26 12.43
CA LYS A 103 -1.44 -6.15 13.39
C LYS A 103 -2.05 -6.63 14.71
N ALA A 104 -1.84 -7.90 15.09
CA ALA A 104 -2.31 -8.43 16.38
C ALA A 104 -1.66 -7.61 17.51
N GLY A 105 -2.48 -7.23 18.49
CA GLY A 105 -2.05 -6.36 19.59
C GLY A 105 -2.23 -4.85 19.34
N MET A 106 -2.54 -4.41 18.12
CA MET A 106 -2.84 -2.99 17.87
C MET A 106 -4.14 -2.54 18.57
N ASP A 107 -5.09 -3.45 18.73
CA ASP A 107 -6.39 -3.12 19.35
C ASP A 107 -6.26 -2.74 20.85
N SER A 108 -5.16 -3.12 21.49
CA SER A 108 -4.84 -2.75 22.88
C SER A 108 -4.09 -1.44 23.03
N LEU A 109 -3.63 -0.85 21.91
CA LEU A 109 -2.89 0.41 21.91
C LEU A 109 -3.84 1.62 21.94
N SER A 110 -3.32 2.74 22.47
CA SER A 110 -4.02 4.02 22.35
C SER A 110 -4.12 4.45 20.88
N ASP A 111 -5.15 5.22 20.55
CA ASP A 111 -5.35 5.74 19.18
C ASP A 111 -4.14 6.52 18.68
N ALA A 112 -3.47 7.30 19.53
CA ALA A 112 -2.26 8.02 19.16
C ALA A 112 -1.14 7.07 18.68
N LYS A 113 -0.89 5.98 19.40
CA LYS A 113 0.09 4.97 18.99
C LYS A 113 -0.30 4.28 17.68
N ARG A 114 -1.59 3.96 17.52
CA ARG A 114 -2.12 3.37 16.28
C ARG A 114 -1.93 4.32 15.08
N LEU A 115 -2.20 5.62 15.26
CA LEU A 115 -1.97 6.63 14.23
C LEU A 115 -0.48 6.73 13.86
N VAL A 116 0.43 6.75 14.85
CA VAL A 116 1.87 6.77 14.60
C VAL A 116 2.29 5.55 13.78
N ILE A 117 1.83 4.36 14.14
CA ILE A 117 2.17 3.13 13.41
C ILE A 117 1.65 3.18 11.96
N LEU A 118 0.39 3.60 11.75
CA LEU A 118 -0.19 3.68 10.41
C LEU A 118 0.47 4.75 9.53
N SER A 119 0.94 5.86 10.12
CA SER A 119 1.60 6.92 9.37
C SER A 119 3.06 6.62 9.05
N ALA A 120 3.69 5.70 9.79
CA ALA A 120 5.14 5.48 9.73
C ALA A 120 5.61 4.95 8.36
N GLY A 121 4.84 4.07 7.71
CA GLY A 121 5.16 3.58 6.37
C GLY A 121 5.24 4.72 5.36
N CYS A 122 4.19 5.56 5.32
CA CYS A 122 4.16 6.74 4.45
C CYS A 122 5.27 7.73 4.79
N ALA A 123 5.58 7.94 6.07
CA ALA A 123 6.66 8.84 6.49
C ALA A 123 8.02 8.38 5.98
N VAL A 124 8.33 7.08 6.08
CA VAL A 124 9.58 6.52 5.57
C VAL A 124 9.67 6.67 4.05
N ASN A 125 8.60 6.38 3.32
CA ASN A 125 8.58 6.55 1.87
C ASN A 125 8.75 8.03 1.46
N LEU A 126 8.17 8.96 2.22
CA LEU A 126 8.33 10.39 1.95
C LEU A 126 9.77 10.85 2.17
N LEU A 127 10.42 10.35 3.23
CA LEU A 127 11.84 10.59 3.48
C LEU A 127 12.71 9.98 2.36
N ALA A 128 12.41 8.75 1.93
CA ALA A 128 13.11 8.11 0.81
C ALA A 128 12.92 8.88 -0.51
N ALA A 129 11.73 9.39 -0.77
CA ALA A 129 11.47 10.23 -1.94
C ALA A 129 12.26 11.54 -1.94
N SER A 130 12.55 12.11 -0.77
CA SER A 130 13.31 13.36 -0.65
C SER A 130 14.79 13.23 -1.07
N VAL A 131 15.30 12.01 -1.22
CA VAL A 131 16.70 11.76 -1.63
C VAL A 131 16.99 12.35 -3.02
N TYR A 132 15.99 12.47 -3.90
CA TYR A 132 16.18 13.14 -5.19
C TYR A 132 16.67 14.58 -5.08
N MET A 133 16.35 15.28 -3.99
CA MET A 133 16.81 16.65 -3.76
C MET A 133 18.33 16.74 -3.55
N THR A 134 18.96 15.63 -3.13
CA THR A 134 20.41 15.55 -2.90
C THR A 134 21.21 15.18 -4.16
N MET A 135 20.55 14.53 -5.12
CA MET A 135 21.16 14.04 -6.37
C MET A 135 20.27 14.35 -7.59
N PRO A 136 20.02 15.62 -7.89
CA PRO A 136 19.18 15.99 -9.01
C PRO A 136 19.85 15.56 -10.34
N GLY A 137 19.04 15.06 -11.27
CA GLY A 137 19.51 14.61 -12.57
C GLY A 137 19.98 13.16 -12.65
N ASN A 138 19.98 12.41 -11.56
CA ASN A 138 20.22 10.97 -11.59
C ASN A 138 18.90 10.22 -11.87
N ASP A 139 18.80 9.58 -13.03
CA ASP A 139 17.58 8.89 -13.48
C ASP A 139 17.15 7.76 -12.52
N THR A 140 18.10 6.98 -11.99
CA THR A 140 17.78 5.92 -11.01
C THR A 140 17.21 6.47 -9.73
N VAL A 141 17.79 7.57 -9.22
CA VAL A 141 17.29 8.25 -8.01
C VAL A 141 15.92 8.88 -8.28
N ALA A 142 15.71 9.44 -9.48
CA ALA A 142 14.40 9.98 -9.87
C ALA A 142 13.32 8.90 -9.85
N VAL A 143 13.58 7.73 -10.44
CA VAL A 143 12.65 6.59 -10.44
C VAL A 143 12.40 6.10 -9.02
N PHE A 144 13.45 5.92 -8.22
CA PHE A 144 13.31 5.49 -6.82
C PHE A 144 12.46 6.47 -6.01
N SER A 145 12.69 7.77 -6.15
CA SER A 145 11.93 8.81 -5.45
C SER A 145 10.48 8.85 -5.92
N ALA A 146 10.22 8.75 -7.22
CA ALA A 146 8.88 8.70 -7.77
C ALA A 146 8.09 7.48 -7.26
N VAL A 147 8.70 6.30 -7.25
CA VAL A 147 8.07 5.09 -6.71
C VAL A 147 7.73 5.22 -5.23
N ASN A 148 8.65 5.73 -4.41
CA ASN A 148 8.38 5.97 -2.99
C ASN A 148 7.25 6.96 -2.77
N LEU A 149 7.20 8.05 -3.55
CA LEU A 149 6.13 9.03 -3.49
C LEU A 149 4.77 8.40 -3.87
N ILE A 150 4.75 7.60 -4.93
CA ILE A 150 3.55 6.88 -5.38
C ILE A 150 3.04 5.94 -4.28
N ILE A 151 3.91 5.12 -3.68
CA ILE A 151 3.54 4.22 -2.58
C ILE A 151 2.96 5.01 -1.41
N CYS A 152 3.60 6.12 -1.03
CA CYS A 152 3.11 6.99 0.03
C CYS A 152 1.71 7.53 -0.28
N LEU A 153 1.51 8.09 -1.48
CA LEU A 153 0.23 8.66 -1.89
C LEU A 153 -0.90 7.63 -1.92
N PHE A 154 -0.65 6.44 -2.48
CA PHE A 154 -1.65 5.37 -2.50
C PHE A 154 -2.00 4.87 -1.10
N ASN A 155 -1.00 4.64 -0.24
CA ASN A 155 -1.27 4.19 1.11
C ASN A 155 -1.93 5.27 2.00
N ALA A 156 -1.78 6.54 1.66
CA ALA A 156 -2.49 7.63 2.33
C ALA A 156 -3.97 7.73 1.93
N LEU A 157 -4.39 7.07 0.84
CA LEU A 157 -5.80 7.09 0.42
C LEU A 157 -6.70 6.35 1.42
N PRO A 158 -7.88 6.91 1.77
CA PRO A 158 -8.84 6.25 2.65
C PRO A 158 -9.66 5.19 1.91
N ILE A 159 -8.99 4.26 1.23
CA ILE A 159 -9.59 3.25 0.36
C ILE A 159 -9.26 1.85 0.89
N GLY A 160 -10.25 1.00 1.06
CA GLY A 160 -10.07 -0.42 1.39
C GLY A 160 -9.26 -0.63 2.66
N TYR A 161 -8.07 -1.22 2.50
CA TYR A 161 -7.16 -1.57 3.61
C TYR A 161 -5.88 -0.74 3.66
N PHE A 162 -5.79 0.32 2.88
CA PHE A 162 -4.65 1.23 2.94
C PHE A 162 -4.54 1.87 4.32
N ASP A 163 -3.38 2.34 4.67
CA ASP A 163 -3.13 2.96 5.98
C ASP A 163 -4.02 4.19 6.20
N GLY A 164 -4.27 4.97 5.15
CA GLY A 164 -5.20 6.10 5.18
C GLY A 164 -6.62 5.70 5.58
N ALA A 165 -7.08 4.52 5.20
CA ALA A 165 -8.39 4.03 5.62
C ALA A 165 -8.40 3.69 7.12
N GLY A 166 -7.32 3.12 7.65
CA GLY A 166 -7.16 2.87 9.08
C GLY A 166 -7.05 4.17 9.89
N ILE A 167 -6.33 5.16 9.38
CA ILE A 167 -6.22 6.50 9.98
C ILE A 167 -7.61 7.16 10.03
N LEU A 168 -8.32 7.16 8.90
CA LEU A 168 -9.67 7.74 8.82
C LEU A 168 -10.62 7.05 9.81
N GLU A 169 -10.59 5.73 9.93
CA GLU A 169 -11.42 4.97 10.87
C GLU A 169 -11.16 5.39 12.31
N ILE A 170 -9.91 5.52 12.73
CA ILE A 170 -9.55 5.99 14.08
C ILE A 170 -10.06 7.41 14.32
N LEU A 171 -9.91 8.31 13.35
CA LEU A 171 -10.37 9.68 13.47
C LEU A 171 -11.90 9.77 13.58
N LEU A 172 -12.62 9.02 12.75
CA LEU A 172 -14.07 8.98 12.76
C LEU A 172 -14.63 8.35 14.05
N SER A 173 -13.96 7.33 14.59
CA SER A 173 -14.41 6.63 15.81
C SER A 173 -14.36 7.51 17.07
N LYS A 174 -13.69 8.65 17.01
CA LYS A 174 -13.72 9.66 18.11
C LYS A 174 -15.05 10.41 18.19
N PHE A 175 -15.76 10.51 17.09
CA PHE A 175 -16.99 11.30 16.98
C PHE A 175 -18.22 10.45 16.68
N LEU A 176 -18.01 9.26 16.12
CA LEU A 176 -19.06 8.37 15.65
C LEU A 176 -18.93 6.99 16.30
N SER A 177 -20.04 6.26 16.38
CA SER A 177 -19.96 4.84 16.77
C SER A 177 -19.18 4.05 15.72
N LEU A 178 -18.51 2.97 16.14
CA LEU A 178 -17.67 2.14 15.24
C LEU A 178 -18.42 1.71 13.99
N ARG A 179 -19.70 1.30 14.10
CA ARG A 179 -20.52 0.89 12.94
C ARG A 179 -20.76 2.04 11.94
N VAL A 180 -20.94 3.26 12.46
CA VAL A 180 -21.15 4.44 11.61
C VAL A 180 -19.81 4.86 10.96
N ALA A 181 -18.72 4.84 11.73
CA ALA A 181 -17.38 5.14 11.23
C ALA A 181 -16.98 4.21 10.07
N GLU A 182 -17.21 2.90 10.19
CA GLU A 182 -16.97 1.92 9.12
C GLU A 182 -17.80 2.22 7.86
N LYS A 183 -19.10 2.55 8.03
CA LYS A 183 -19.96 2.91 6.89
C LYS A 183 -19.49 4.18 6.21
N VAL A 184 -19.19 5.23 6.97
CA VAL A 184 -18.69 6.52 6.44
C VAL A 184 -17.36 6.31 5.70
N LYS A 185 -16.41 5.58 6.30
CA LYS A 185 -15.15 5.21 5.65
C LYS A 185 -15.39 4.54 4.30
N ARG A 186 -16.29 3.54 4.25
CA ARG A 186 -16.61 2.82 3.02
C ARG A 186 -17.20 3.75 1.95
N VAL A 187 -18.13 4.64 2.32
CA VAL A 187 -18.73 5.59 1.39
C VAL A 187 -17.68 6.55 0.83
N ILE A 188 -16.82 7.11 1.70
CA ILE A 188 -15.71 7.99 1.28
C ILE A 188 -14.78 7.27 0.32
N GLY A 189 -14.40 6.02 0.63
CA GLY A 189 -13.55 5.21 -0.22
C GLY A 189 -14.17 4.95 -1.61
N ILE A 190 -15.46 4.61 -1.67
CA ILE A 190 -16.18 4.42 -2.94
C ILE A 190 -16.20 5.73 -3.74
N MET A 191 -16.58 6.84 -3.13
CA MET A 191 -16.63 8.14 -3.80
C MET A 191 -15.26 8.51 -4.38
N LEU A 192 -14.20 8.35 -3.59
CA LEU A 192 -12.84 8.67 -4.03
C LEU A 192 -12.40 7.75 -5.17
N SER A 193 -12.71 6.45 -5.12
CA SER A 193 -12.43 5.52 -6.21
C SER A 193 -13.14 5.93 -7.50
N VAL A 194 -14.41 6.32 -7.42
CA VAL A 194 -15.18 6.80 -8.58
C VAL A 194 -14.56 8.07 -9.18
N VAL A 195 -14.17 9.03 -8.32
CA VAL A 195 -13.52 10.27 -8.78
C VAL A 195 -12.18 9.97 -9.47
N MET A 196 -11.37 9.08 -8.92
CA MET A 196 -10.10 8.66 -9.53
C MET A 196 -10.33 7.99 -10.89
N ILE A 197 -11.32 7.10 -10.99
CA ILE A 197 -11.69 6.44 -12.24
C ILE A 197 -12.13 7.46 -13.30
N ALA A 198 -13.01 8.38 -12.91
CA ALA A 198 -13.48 9.43 -13.80
C ALA A 198 -12.33 10.32 -14.30
N GLY A 199 -11.42 10.70 -13.38
CA GLY A 199 -10.23 11.49 -13.73
C GLY A 199 -9.31 10.79 -14.73
N VAL A 200 -9.11 9.49 -14.55
CA VAL A 200 -8.34 8.65 -15.47
C VAL A 200 -9.00 8.58 -16.86
N ILE A 201 -10.30 8.34 -16.92
CA ILE A 201 -11.05 8.28 -18.18
C ILE A 201 -10.96 9.64 -18.90
N MET A 202 -11.19 10.73 -18.19
CA MET A 202 -11.09 12.08 -18.76
C MET A 202 -9.67 12.37 -19.28
N TYR A 203 -8.63 11.97 -18.55
CA TYR A 203 -7.25 12.12 -19.01
C TYR A 203 -7.01 11.35 -20.32
N CYS A 204 -7.46 10.11 -20.43
CA CYS A 204 -7.32 9.30 -21.65
C CYS A 204 -8.05 9.96 -22.84
N ILE A 205 -9.27 10.46 -22.64
CA ILE A 205 -10.03 11.15 -23.67
C ILE A 205 -9.32 12.43 -24.11
N SER A 206 -8.89 13.27 -23.16
CA SER A 206 -8.27 14.56 -23.46
C SER A 206 -6.91 14.42 -24.16
N CYS A 207 -6.13 13.39 -23.81
CA CYS A 207 -4.82 13.16 -24.43
C CYS A 207 -4.88 12.31 -25.70
N ASN A 208 -6.08 11.89 -26.14
CA ASN A 208 -6.28 10.98 -27.28
C ASN A 208 -5.39 9.73 -27.20
N LYS A 209 -5.15 9.24 -25.96
CA LYS A 209 -4.38 8.04 -25.70
C LYS A 209 -5.31 6.84 -25.54
N SER A 210 -4.92 5.72 -26.13
CA SER A 210 -5.59 4.44 -25.87
C SER A 210 -5.50 4.11 -24.39
N VAL A 211 -6.59 3.59 -23.82
CA VAL A 211 -6.61 3.14 -22.43
C VAL A 211 -5.59 2.00 -22.30
N SER A 212 -4.51 2.21 -21.58
CA SER A 212 -3.52 1.16 -21.38
C SER A 212 -4.10 0.05 -20.51
N LEU A 213 -3.70 -1.19 -20.77
CA LEU A 213 -4.12 -2.37 -20.01
C LEU A 213 -3.84 -2.18 -18.51
N SER A 214 -2.71 -1.52 -18.21
CA SER A 214 -2.28 -1.15 -16.86
C SER A 214 -3.29 -0.29 -16.13
N LEU A 215 -3.90 0.64 -16.81
CA LEU A 215 -4.87 1.57 -16.27
C LEU A 215 -6.20 0.88 -15.96
N ILE A 216 -6.61 -0.08 -16.80
CA ILE A 216 -7.76 -0.95 -16.55
C ILE A 216 -7.53 -1.77 -15.27
N PHE A 217 -6.33 -2.31 -15.07
CA PHE A 217 -5.98 -3.05 -13.85
C PHE A 217 -6.05 -2.17 -12.60
N VAL A 218 -5.55 -0.92 -12.64
CA VAL A 218 -5.66 0.01 -11.49
C VAL A 218 -7.11 0.27 -11.11
N VAL A 219 -7.94 0.57 -12.11
CA VAL A 219 -9.38 0.83 -11.92
C VAL A 219 -10.09 -0.38 -11.32
N PHE A 220 -9.88 -1.55 -11.91
CA PHE A 220 -10.45 -2.81 -11.42
C PHE A 220 -10.01 -3.13 -9.99
N TYR A 221 -8.74 -2.87 -9.70
CA TYR A 221 -8.19 -3.01 -8.37
C TYR A 221 -8.86 -2.09 -7.34
N LEU A 222 -8.93 -0.79 -7.61
CA LEU A 222 -9.56 0.17 -6.69
C LEU A 222 -11.02 -0.21 -6.41
N MET A 223 -11.74 -0.74 -7.41
CA MET A 223 -13.09 -1.26 -7.22
C MET A 223 -13.11 -2.49 -6.31
N LEU A 224 -12.26 -3.49 -6.56
CA LEU A 224 -12.19 -4.70 -5.74
C LEU A 224 -11.81 -4.41 -4.30
N ALA A 225 -10.88 -3.49 -4.06
CA ALA A 225 -10.43 -3.10 -2.73
C ALA A 225 -11.59 -2.60 -1.83
N GLN A 226 -12.64 -2.03 -2.41
CA GLN A 226 -13.82 -1.57 -1.66
C GLN A 226 -14.77 -2.70 -1.28
N PHE A 227 -14.87 -3.76 -2.09
CA PHE A 227 -15.79 -4.87 -1.81
C PHE A 227 -15.23 -5.87 -0.80
N ILE A 228 -13.94 -5.88 -0.61
CA ILE A 228 -13.23 -6.84 0.24
C ILE A 228 -12.90 -6.21 1.61
N GLY A 229 -12.86 -4.87 1.73
CA GLY A 229 -12.73 -4.05 2.97
C GLY A 229 -14.05 -3.75 3.59
#